data_a0a3dea58942de7a1e0b894beebc9759
#
_entry.id   a0a3dea58942de7a1e0b894beebc9759
#
_cell.length_a   1.000
_cell.length_b   1.000
_cell.length_c   1.000
_cell.angle_alpha   90.00
_cell.angle_beta   90.00
_cell.angle_gamma   90.00
#
_symmetry.space_group_name_H-M   'P 1'
#
loop_
_entity.id
_entity.type
_entity.pdbx_description
1 polymer ?
#
loop_
_entity_poly.entity_id
_entity_poly.type
_entity_poly.pdbx_seq_one_letter_code
_entity_poly.pdbx_strand_id
1 'polypeptide(L)'
;MTKAGVCRRGAALGLALLAACSAGGCGGPGADPSPAGGNSPSPTATSPAELCTRLIGYWSRRALTGDTYGDYQSMGLSDGQYEILRTVVDAARAERARAGDAAAGRLIDRRARTACEKRYRDGGPTGGPWG
;
A
#
# COMPACT_ATOMS: atom_id res chain seq x y z
N MET A 1 28.21 -14.82 38.08
CA MET A 1 27.90 -13.51 38.74
C MET A 1 26.58 -13.02 38.23
N THR A 2 25.64 -13.14 39.12
CA THR A 2 24.22 -12.84 39.04
C THR A 2 23.96 -11.32 38.95
N LYS A 3 23.06 -10.85 38.13
CA LYS A 3 22.21 -9.71 38.47
C LYS A 3 20.85 -9.80 37.80
N ALA A 4 19.91 -10.10 38.64
CA ALA A 4 18.47 -9.94 38.46
C ALA A 4 18.07 -8.48 38.73
N GLY A 5 16.90 -8.11 38.29
CA GLY A 5 16.19 -6.89 38.64
C GLY A 5 15.44 -6.33 37.43
N VAL A 6 14.21 -6.00 37.44
CA VAL A 6 13.16 -5.77 38.44
C VAL A 6 11.84 -5.65 37.66
N CYS A 7 10.82 -6.36 38.11
CA CYS A 7 9.41 -6.14 37.78
C CYS A 7 8.96 -4.72 38.17
N ARG A 8 8.23 -4.04 37.29
CA ARG A 8 7.27 -3.04 37.72
C ARG A 8 5.89 -3.31 37.14
N ARG A 9 5.06 -3.78 38.05
CA ARG A 9 3.61 -3.78 37.92
C ARG A 9 3.11 -2.33 38.03
N GLY A 10 2.19 -1.97 37.17
CA GLY A 10 1.43 -0.75 37.28
C GLY A 10 0.03 -1.02 36.73
N ALA A 11 -0.87 -1.37 37.64
CA ALA A 11 -2.30 -1.44 37.40
C ALA A 11 -2.89 -0.04 37.56
N ALA A 12 -3.77 0.38 36.68
CA ALA A 12 -4.77 1.39 36.95
C ALA A 12 -6.00 1.12 36.09
N LEU A 13 -7.07 0.84 36.77
CA LEU A 13 -8.45 0.75 36.32
C LEU A 13 -8.93 2.12 35.83
N GLY A 14 -9.78 2.12 34.81
CA GLY A 14 -10.55 3.27 34.38
C GLY A 14 -11.77 2.81 33.60
N LEU A 15 -12.85 2.48 34.34
CA LEU A 15 -14.22 2.32 33.83
C LEU A 15 -14.76 3.69 33.41
N ALA A 16 -15.35 3.82 32.23
CA ALA A 16 -16.49 4.74 32.03
C ALA A 16 -17.27 4.28 30.76
N LEU A 17 -18.46 3.77 31.08
CA LEU A 17 -19.59 3.62 30.16
C LEU A 17 -20.00 5.01 29.65
N LEU A 18 -20.48 5.08 28.42
CA LEU A 18 -21.71 5.80 28.08
C LEU A 18 -22.21 5.37 26.70
N ALA A 19 -23.29 4.64 26.73
CA ALA A 19 -24.14 4.35 25.61
C ALA A 19 -24.94 5.62 25.25
N ALA A 20 -25.04 5.93 23.95
CA ALA A 20 -26.10 6.77 23.41
C ALA A 20 -26.55 6.23 22.06
N CYS A 21 -27.56 5.37 22.08
CA CYS A 21 -28.41 5.09 20.96
C CYS A 21 -29.20 6.35 20.60
N SER A 22 -29.07 6.82 19.37
CA SER A 22 -30.03 7.75 18.77
C SER A 22 -30.54 7.16 17.50
N ALA A 23 -31.62 6.42 17.63
CA ALA A 23 -32.53 6.12 16.54
C ALA A 23 -33.46 7.34 16.36
N GLY A 24 -33.61 7.76 15.10
CA GLY A 24 -34.57 8.78 14.70
C GLY A 24 -34.18 9.20 13.29
N GLY A 25 -35.02 9.15 12.29
CA GLY A 25 -36.42 9.03 12.11
C GLY A 25 -36.65 9.20 10.64
N CYS A 26 -37.38 8.27 10.04
CA CYS A 26 -38.04 8.45 8.76
C CYS A 26 -39.09 9.54 8.90
N GLY A 27 -39.16 10.44 7.98
CA GLY A 27 -40.32 11.30 7.97
C GLY A 27 -40.22 12.49 7.01
N GLY A 28 -41.01 12.43 5.95
CA GLY A 28 -41.66 13.59 5.40
C GLY A 28 -41.27 14.01 3.98
N PRO A 29 -42.24 14.04 3.07
CA PRO A 29 -42.09 14.66 1.77
C PRO A 29 -42.25 16.19 1.93
N GLY A 30 -41.17 16.91 1.88
CA GLY A 30 -41.14 18.35 1.85
C GLY A 30 -40.08 18.78 0.83
N ALA A 31 -40.55 19.15 -0.34
CA ALA A 31 -39.72 19.71 -1.37
C ALA A 31 -39.33 21.13 -0.99
N ASP A 32 -38.05 21.35 -0.70
CA ASP A 32 -37.42 22.65 -0.85
C ASP A 32 -36.14 22.46 -1.67
N PRO A 33 -35.95 23.22 -2.74
CA PRO A 33 -34.73 23.14 -3.51
C PRO A 33 -33.62 23.85 -2.73
N SER A 34 -32.86 23.11 -1.96
CA SER A 34 -31.62 23.61 -1.40
C SER A 34 -30.61 23.83 -2.54
N PRO A 35 -30.00 25.00 -2.62
CA PRO A 35 -29.04 25.30 -3.64
C PRO A 35 -27.73 24.57 -3.34
N ALA A 36 -27.23 23.95 -4.40
CA ALA A 36 -25.82 23.61 -4.62
C ALA A 36 -25.09 22.99 -3.44
N GLY A 37 -25.18 21.68 -3.34
CA GLY A 37 -24.16 20.88 -2.69
C GLY A 37 -22.82 21.22 -3.31
N GLY A 38 -21.92 21.82 -2.50
CA GLY A 38 -20.55 22.02 -2.91
C GLY A 38 -19.97 20.72 -3.42
N ASN A 39 -19.36 20.76 -4.59
CA ASN A 39 -18.52 19.69 -5.10
C ASN A 39 -17.37 19.50 -4.11
N SER A 40 -17.56 18.66 -3.11
CA SER A 40 -16.43 18.08 -2.39
C SER A 40 -15.63 17.34 -3.45
N PRO A 41 -14.35 17.67 -3.70
CA PRO A 41 -13.57 16.93 -4.66
C PRO A 41 -13.55 15.48 -4.22
N SER A 42 -14.13 14.62 -5.04
CA SER A 42 -14.05 13.18 -4.84
C SER A 42 -12.58 12.82 -4.74
N PRO A 43 -12.14 12.07 -3.73
CA PRO A 43 -10.72 11.70 -3.63
C PRO A 43 -10.32 11.08 -4.97
N THR A 44 -9.31 11.64 -5.60
CA THR A 44 -8.80 11.16 -6.89
C THR A 44 -8.41 9.70 -6.72
N ALA A 45 -9.11 8.80 -7.40
CA ALA A 45 -8.83 7.38 -7.31
C ALA A 45 -7.38 7.13 -7.76
N THR A 46 -6.61 6.44 -6.92
CA THR A 46 -5.23 6.06 -7.27
C THR A 46 -5.25 5.17 -8.51
N SER A 47 -4.48 5.53 -9.52
CA SER A 47 -4.44 4.76 -10.75
C SER A 47 -3.84 3.36 -10.57
N PRO A 48 -4.23 2.36 -11.37
CA PRO A 48 -3.63 1.02 -11.33
C PRO A 48 -2.11 1.03 -11.50
N ALA A 49 -1.58 1.90 -12.36
CA ALA A 49 -0.15 2.07 -12.54
C ALA A 49 0.56 2.60 -11.28
N GLU A 50 -0.10 3.50 -10.56
CA GLU A 50 0.45 4.06 -9.32
C GLU A 50 0.41 3.04 -8.17
N LEU A 51 -0.68 2.25 -8.05
CA LEU A 51 -0.75 1.14 -7.10
C LEU A 51 0.33 0.09 -7.38
N CYS A 52 0.49 -0.31 -8.63
CA CYS A 52 1.57 -1.19 -9.07
C CYS A 52 2.93 -0.63 -8.66
N THR A 53 3.22 0.62 -8.95
CA THR A 53 4.50 1.28 -8.62
C THR A 53 4.81 1.21 -7.12
N ARG A 54 3.82 1.47 -6.28
CA ARG A 54 3.98 1.39 -4.81
C ARG A 54 4.27 -0.05 -4.36
N LEU A 55 3.51 -1.03 -4.85
CA LEU A 55 3.70 -2.45 -4.51
C LEU A 55 5.09 -2.95 -4.93
N ILE A 56 5.47 -2.69 -6.19
CA ILE A 56 6.79 -3.09 -6.71
C ILE A 56 7.91 -2.41 -5.92
N GLY A 57 7.79 -1.11 -5.65
CA GLY A 57 8.77 -0.37 -4.86
C GLY A 57 8.94 -0.92 -3.43
N TYR A 58 7.83 -1.24 -2.78
CA TYR A 58 7.84 -1.83 -1.43
C TYR A 58 8.52 -3.19 -1.41
N TRP A 59 8.08 -4.13 -2.25
CA TRP A 59 8.62 -5.48 -2.26
C TRP A 59 10.06 -5.55 -2.76
N SER A 60 10.45 -4.68 -3.70
CA SER A 60 11.85 -4.59 -4.14
C SER A 60 12.80 -4.23 -3.01
N ARG A 61 12.43 -3.27 -2.17
CA ARG A 61 13.24 -2.88 -1.02
C ARG A 61 13.36 -4.00 0.00
N ARG A 62 12.27 -4.68 0.31
CA ARG A 62 12.29 -5.85 1.21
C ARG A 62 13.19 -6.95 0.68
N ALA A 63 13.11 -7.26 -0.60
CA ALA A 63 13.96 -8.28 -1.23
C ALA A 63 15.46 -7.94 -1.22
N LEU A 64 15.82 -6.66 -1.13
CA LEU A 64 17.22 -6.25 -0.95
C LEU A 64 17.73 -6.43 0.48
N THR A 65 16.87 -6.42 1.48
CA THR A 65 17.26 -6.54 2.89
C THR A 65 17.36 -7.98 3.39
N GLY A 66 17.11 -8.95 2.54
CA GLY A 66 17.33 -10.36 2.84
C GLY A 66 16.08 -11.21 2.95
N ASP A 67 14.90 -10.63 2.86
CA ASP A 67 13.66 -11.40 2.82
C ASP A 67 13.53 -12.09 1.46
N THR A 68 13.32 -13.39 1.51
CA THR A 68 12.97 -14.16 0.31
C THR A 68 11.59 -13.73 -0.17
N TYR A 69 11.38 -13.77 -1.47
CA TYR A 69 10.06 -13.62 -2.03
C TYR A 69 9.12 -14.69 -1.47
N GLY A 70 7.95 -14.28 -0.98
CA GLY A 70 6.79 -15.16 -0.90
C GLY A 70 6.29 -15.53 -2.30
N ASP A 71 5.27 -16.36 -2.35
CA ASP A 71 4.54 -16.49 -3.60
C ASP A 71 3.85 -15.14 -3.95
N TYR A 72 3.71 -14.85 -5.23
CA TYR A 72 3.18 -13.56 -5.70
C TYR A 72 1.75 -13.27 -5.25
N GLN A 73 0.96 -14.32 -4.98
CA GLN A 73 -0.42 -14.18 -4.52
C GLN A 73 -0.46 -13.67 -3.08
N SER A 74 0.38 -14.22 -2.19
CA SER A 74 0.51 -13.75 -0.81
C SER A 74 1.09 -12.33 -0.72
N MET A 75 1.83 -11.91 -1.74
CA MET A 75 2.35 -10.55 -1.87
C MET A 75 1.31 -9.54 -2.41
N GLY A 76 0.13 -10.01 -2.81
CA GLY A 76 -0.90 -9.19 -3.44
C GLY A 76 -0.54 -8.71 -4.84
N LEU A 77 0.30 -9.46 -5.56
CA LEU A 77 0.74 -9.16 -6.91
C LEU A 77 0.02 -10.04 -7.93
N SER A 78 -0.26 -9.50 -9.10
CA SER A 78 -0.57 -10.31 -10.27
C SER A 78 0.71 -10.93 -10.84
N ASP A 79 0.55 -11.96 -11.67
CA ASP A 79 1.69 -12.61 -12.33
C ASP A 79 2.58 -11.60 -13.08
N GLY A 80 2.02 -10.74 -13.89
CA GLY A 80 2.80 -9.74 -14.60
C GLY A 80 3.40 -8.64 -13.72
N GLN A 81 2.84 -8.35 -12.54
CA GLN A 81 3.47 -7.49 -11.56
C GLN A 81 4.66 -8.19 -10.91
N TYR A 82 4.55 -9.49 -10.67
CA TYR A 82 5.66 -10.28 -10.14
C TYR A 82 6.85 -10.35 -11.11
N GLU A 83 6.61 -10.48 -12.40
CA GLU A 83 7.67 -10.37 -13.42
C GLU A 83 8.39 -9.02 -13.38
N ILE A 84 7.63 -7.93 -13.22
CA ILE A 84 8.22 -6.59 -13.03
C ILE A 84 9.07 -6.57 -11.76
N LEU A 85 8.56 -7.10 -10.64
CA LEU A 85 9.29 -7.15 -9.37
C LEU A 85 10.63 -7.85 -9.53
N ARG A 86 10.66 -9.05 -10.12
CA ARG A 86 11.90 -9.81 -10.34
C ARG A 86 12.92 -8.99 -11.12
N THR A 87 12.49 -8.42 -12.23
CA THR A 87 13.36 -7.59 -13.09
C THR A 87 13.92 -6.38 -12.34
N VAL A 88 13.10 -5.71 -11.52
CA VAL A 88 13.52 -4.54 -10.74
C VAL A 88 14.53 -4.94 -9.67
N VAL A 89 14.28 -6.05 -8.96
CA VAL A 89 15.16 -6.53 -7.88
C VAL A 89 16.52 -6.96 -8.41
N ASP A 90 16.56 -7.70 -9.53
CA ASP A 90 17.83 -8.12 -10.13
C ASP A 90 18.68 -6.91 -10.54
N ALA A 91 18.07 -5.91 -11.16
CA ALA A 91 18.75 -4.67 -11.49
C ALA A 91 19.20 -3.88 -10.24
N ALA A 92 18.37 -3.87 -9.20
CA ALA A 92 18.70 -3.17 -7.96
C ALA A 92 19.83 -3.85 -7.18
N ARG A 93 19.91 -5.16 -7.18
CA ARG A 93 21.04 -5.92 -6.62
C ARG A 93 22.35 -5.57 -7.32
N ALA A 94 22.36 -5.55 -8.64
CA ALA A 94 23.52 -5.15 -9.42
C ALA A 94 23.93 -3.70 -9.14
N GLU A 95 22.97 -2.77 -9.08
CA GLU A 95 23.22 -1.36 -8.77
C GLU A 95 23.75 -1.17 -7.35
N ARG A 96 23.20 -1.90 -6.38
CA ARG A 96 23.65 -1.88 -4.99
C ARG A 96 25.11 -2.30 -4.86
N ALA A 97 25.50 -3.38 -5.54
CA ALA A 97 26.89 -3.87 -5.55
C ALA A 97 27.87 -2.84 -6.15
N ARG A 98 27.42 -2.07 -7.15
CA ARG A 98 28.22 -1.08 -7.87
C ARG A 98 28.27 0.29 -7.20
N ALA A 99 27.14 0.76 -6.68
CA ALA A 99 26.95 2.16 -6.30
C ALA A 99 26.23 2.36 -4.94
N GLY A 100 25.98 1.27 -4.20
CA GLY A 100 25.43 1.30 -2.84
C GLY A 100 23.90 1.42 -2.77
N ASP A 101 23.40 1.37 -1.53
CA ASP A 101 21.97 1.29 -1.24
C ASP A 101 21.16 2.48 -1.76
N ALA A 102 21.70 3.69 -1.64
CA ALA A 102 21.00 4.88 -2.11
C ALA A 102 20.78 4.88 -3.62
N ALA A 103 21.76 4.41 -4.40
CA ALA A 103 21.64 4.27 -5.85
C ALA A 103 20.62 3.19 -6.23
N ALA A 104 20.67 2.05 -5.55
CA ALA A 104 19.70 0.99 -5.73
C ALA A 104 18.26 1.45 -5.45
N GLY A 105 18.05 2.21 -4.37
CA GLY A 105 16.75 2.78 -4.04
C GLY A 105 16.18 3.67 -5.14
N ARG A 106 17.00 4.59 -5.66
CA ARG A 106 16.59 5.44 -6.79
C ARG A 106 16.31 4.65 -8.07
N LEU A 107 17.07 3.59 -8.32
CA LEU A 107 16.84 2.71 -9.47
C LEU A 107 15.50 1.99 -9.34
N ILE A 108 15.16 1.46 -8.15
CA ILE A 108 13.88 0.83 -7.88
C ILE A 108 12.74 1.80 -8.23
N ASP A 109 12.78 3.03 -7.74
CA ASP A 109 11.71 4.01 -7.97
C ASP A 109 11.49 4.30 -9.45
N ARG A 110 12.57 4.53 -10.19
CA ARG A 110 12.47 4.79 -11.62
C ARG A 110 11.97 3.58 -12.40
N ARG A 111 12.52 2.40 -12.15
CA ARG A 111 12.17 1.20 -12.91
C ARG A 111 10.77 0.69 -12.60
N ALA A 112 10.37 0.70 -11.33
CA ALA A 112 9.01 0.33 -10.93
C ALA A 112 7.99 1.23 -11.62
N ARG A 113 8.20 2.55 -11.61
CA ARG A 113 7.32 3.51 -12.27
C ARG A 113 7.22 3.23 -13.77
N THR A 114 8.35 3.21 -14.46
CA THR A 114 8.38 3.01 -15.93
C THR A 114 7.72 1.68 -16.34
N ALA A 115 8.00 0.59 -15.62
CA ALA A 115 7.44 -0.72 -15.95
C ALA A 115 5.94 -0.79 -15.69
N CYS A 116 5.47 -0.22 -14.55
CA CYS A 116 4.05 -0.19 -14.24
C CYS A 116 3.27 0.74 -15.18
N GLU A 117 3.78 1.91 -15.51
CA GLU A 117 3.18 2.81 -16.51
C GLU A 117 3.05 2.11 -17.87
N LYS A 118 4.10 1.41 -18.29
CA LYS A 118 4.06 0.63 -19.55
C LYS A 118 2.98 -0.45 -19.51
N ARG A 119 2.87 -1.21 -18.40
CA ARG A 119 1.89 -2.29 -18.25
C ARG A 119 0.45 -1.79 -18.30
N TYR A 120 0.19 -0.62 -17.75
CA TYR A 120 -1.16 -0.07 -17.61
C TYR A 120 -1.49 1.05 -18.61
N ARG A 121 -0.62 1.30 -19.61
CA ARG A 121 -0.78 2.38 -20.58
C ARG A 121 -2.09 2.30 -21.35
N ASP A 122 -2.49 1.10 -21.72
CA ASP A 122 -3.65 0.83 -22.57
C ASP A 122 -4.82 0.23 -21.75
N GLY A 123 -4.96 0.64 -20.49
CA GLY A 123 -6.02 0.16 -19.59
C GLY A 123 -5.63 -1.07 -18.77
N GLY A 124 -4.43 -1.60 -18.96
CA GLY A 124 -3.92 -2.76 -18.21
C GLY A 124 -4.42 -4.11 -18.72
N PRO A 125 -4.07 -5.19 -18.03
CA PRO A 125 -4.46 -6.53 -18.40
C PRO A 125 -5.98 -6.70 -18.41
N THR A 126 -6.50 -7.32 -19.45
CA THR A 126 -7.93 -7.60 -19.63
C THR A 126 -8.38 -8.95 -19.07
N GLY A 127 -7.44 -9.71 -18.53
CA GLY A 127 -7.62 -11.10 -18.07
C GLY A 127 -8.15 -11.27 -16.65
N GLY A 128 -8.84 -10.30 -16.07
CA GLY A 128 -9.31 -10.36 -14.68
C GLY A 128 -8.24 -9.98 -13.66
N PRO A 129 -8.53 -10.13 -12.33
CA PRO A 129 -7.64 -9.63 -11.27
C PRO A 129 -6.26 -10.28 -11.21
N TRP A 130 -6.09 -11.41 -11.88
CA TRP A 130 -4.85 -12.20 -11.87
C TRP A 130 -4.13 -12.22 -13.24
N GLY A 131 -4.63 -11.52 -14.23
CA GLY A 131 -4.06 -11.43 -15.58
C GLY A 131 -2.90 -10.46 -15.72
#